data_faf30480dcaced84b50095b40c7750e4
#
_entry.id   faf30480dcaced84b50095b40c7750e4
#
_cell.length_a   1.000
_cell.length_b   1.000
_cell.length_c   1.000
_cell.angle_alpha   90.00
_cell.angle_beta   90.00
_cell.angle_gamma   90.00
#
_symmetry.space_group_name_H-M   'P 1'
#
loop_
_entity.id
_entity.type
_entity.pdbx_description
1 polymer ?
#
loop_
_entity_poly.entity_id
_entity_poly.type
_entity_poly.pdbx_seq_one_letter_code
_entity_poly.pdbx_strand_id
1 'polypeptide(L)'
;MIETGKIINGDCIEVMKTLPDGSVDLIVTSPPYNVGINYDTHIDTLDMDVYWDWTKEWLTQAYQLLKDDGRVSINIPYETNVQNRGGRVFFVSEFYQVMKQVGFKFFGIVDLEEDSPHRSKTTAWGSWMSPSSPYIYNPKECVILAYKKHHIKKVKG
;
A
#
# COMPACT_ATOMS: atom_id res chain seq x y z
N MET A 1 16.83 16.66 -15.32
CA MET A 1 15.34 16.63 -15.36
C MET A 1 14.93 15.22 -15.74
N ILE A 2 13.91 14.67 -15.10
CA ILE A 2 13.32 13.39 -15.51
C ILE A 2 12.63 13.64 -16.87
N GLU A 3 12.82 12.71 -17.78
CA GLU A 3 12.06 12.71 -19.04
C GLU A 3 10.62 12.26 -18.73
N THR A 4 9.65 13.10 -19.09
CA THR A 4 8.22 12.86 -18.80
C THR A 4 7.53 12.14 -19.96
N GLY A 5 6.37 11.52 -19.70
CA GLY A 5 5.57 10.86 -20.72
C GLY A 5 6.10 9.49 -21.16
N LYS A 6 6.95 8.86 -20.37
CA LYS A 6 7.50 7.52 -20.65
C LYS A 6 6.97 6.47 -19.68
N ILE A 7 6.81 5.26 -20.19
CA ILE A 7 6.63 4.04 -19.42
C ILE A 7 7.98 3.34 -19.36
N ILE A 8 8.45 3.06 -18.14
CA ILE A 8 9.70 2.34 -17.89
C ILE A 8 9.32 0.93 -17.42
N ASN A 9 9.73 -0.08 -18.15
CA ASN A 9 9.55 -1.47 -17.76
C ASN A 9 10.76 -1.93 -16.96
N GLY A 10 10.52 -2.43 -15.73
CA GLY A 10 11.56 -2.94 -14.84
C GLY A 10 11.07 -3.07 -13.40
N ASP A 11 11.93 -3.61 -12.54
CA ASP A 11 11.70 -3.60 -11.11
C ASP A 11 11.64 -2.16 -10.59
N CYS A 12 10.60 -1.84 -9.83
CA CYS A 12 10.35 -0.45 -9.41
C CYS A 12 11.45 0.09 -8.50
N ILE A 13 12.04 -0.74 -7.64
CA ILE A 13 13.11 -0.33 -6.72
C ILE A 13 14.36 0.02 -7.54
N GLU A 14 14.74 -0.85 -8.46
CA GLU A 14 15.92 -0.63 -9.29
C GLU A 14 15.74 0.58 -10.23
N VAL A 15 14.55 0.74 -10.81
CA VAL A 15 14.24 1.91 -11.64
C VAL A 15 14.30 3.20 -10.81
N MET A 16 13.68 3.22 -9.63
CA MET A 16 13.68 4.39 -8.75
C MET A 16 15.10 4.83 -8.36
N LYS A 17 16.02 3.88 -8.12
CA LYS A 17 17.43 4.19 -7.82
C LYS A 17 18.18 4.93 -8.95
N THR A 18 17.68 4.84 -10.18
CA THR A 18 18.29 5.54 -11.34
C THR A 18 17.79 6.97 -11.52
N LEU A 19 16.73 7.35 -10.82
CA LEU A 19 16.11 8.66 -10.96
C LEU A 19 16.67 9.66 -9.94
N PRO A 20 16.73 10.97 -10.27
CA PRO A 20 17.25 11.97 -9.35
C PRO A 20 16.35 12.15 -8.11
N ASP A 21 16.96 12.28 -6.95
CA ASP A 21 16.27 12.62 -5.70
C ASP A 21 15.52 13.95 -5.83
N GLY A 22 14.37 14.04 -5.14
CA GLY A 22 13.57 15.27 -5.10
C GLY A 22 13.02 15.72 -6.46
N SER A 23 12.79 14.81 -7.37
CA SER A 23 12.38 15.10 -8.75
C SER A 23 10.89 14.85 -9.03
N VAL A 24 10.20 14.11 -8.16
CA VAL A 24 8.81 13.68 -8.35
C VAL A 24 7.87 14.47 -7.43
N ASP A 25 6.75 14.94 -7.98
CA ASP A 25 5.72 15.68 -7.24
C ASP A 25 4.70 14.77 -6.57
N LEU A 26 4.37 13.65 -7.21
CA LEU A 26 3.33 12.72 -6.78
C LEU A 26 3.70 11.29 -7.15
N ILE A 27 3.52 10.37 -6.22
CA ILE A 27 3.57 8.93 -6.44
C ILE A 27 2.17 8.38 -6.16
N VAL A 28 1.63 7.60 -7.11
CA VAL A 28 0.36 6.88 -6.96
C VAL A 28 0.63 5.41 -7.23
N THR A 29 0.23 4.55 -6.32
CA THR A 29 0.45 3.11 -6.47
C THR A 29 -0.56 2.28 -5.69
N SER A 30 -0.73 1.03 -6.13
CA SER A 30 -1.38 -0.06 -5.43
C SER A 30 -0.39 -1.23 -5.43
N PRO A 31 0.41 -1.41 -4.37
CA PRO A 31 1.40 -2.48 -4.32
C PRO A 31 0.71 -3.84 -4.19
N PRO A 32 1.39 -4.96 -4.49
CA PRO A 32 0.92 -6.29 -4.11
C PRO A 32 0.62 -6.37 -2.61
N TYR A 33 -0.47 -7.07 -2.24
CA TYR A 33 -0.96 -7.13 -0.85
C TYR A 33 -0.56 -8.39 -0.09
N ASN A 34 0.27 -9.21 -0.70
CA ASN A 34 0.74 -10.49 -0.13
C ASN A 34 -0.41 -11.49 0.18
N VAL A 35 -1.41 -11.53 -0.68
CA VAL A 35 -2.62 -12.36 -0.54
C VAL A 35 -2.64 -13.60 -1.43
N GLY A 36 -1.59 -13.83 -2.20
CA GLY A 36 -1.42 -15.02 -3.03
C GLY A 36 -1.91 -14.87 -4.45
N ILE A 37 -1.95 -13.64 -4.98
CA ILE A 37 -2.22 -13.41 -6.40
C ILE A 37 -1.01 -13.89 -7.21
N ASN A 38 -1.28 -14.62 -8.29
CA ASN A 38 -0.24 -15.08 -9.18
C ASN A 38 0.20 -13.94 -10.12
N TYR A 39 1.36 -13.34 -9.81
CA TYR A 39 2.05 -12.41 -10.69
C TYR A 39 3.19 -13.15 -11.40
N ASP A 40 3.50 -12.76 -12.64
CA ASP A 40 4.55 -13.45 -13.44
C ASP A 40 5.95 -13.33 -12.80
N THR A 41 6.24 -12.23 -12.14
CA THR A 41 7.59 -11.90 -11.65
C THR A 41 7.66 -11.57 -10.16
N HIS A 42 6.52 -11.47 -9.47
CA HIS A 42 6.48 -11.16 -8.04
C HIS A 42 5.86 -12.30 -7.24
N ILE A 43 6.51 -12.65 -6.12
CA ILE A 43 5.99 -13.65 -5.18
C ILE A 43 5.07 -12.96 -4.17
N ASP A 44 3.76 -13.16 -4.31
CA ASP A 44 2.73 -12.56 -3.46
C ASP A 44 2.34 -13.47 -2.27
N THR A 45 3.30 -14.27 -1.81
CA THR A 45 3.16 -15.20 -0.68
C THR A 45 4.40 -15.18 0.22
N LEU A 46 4.99 -14.01 0.39
CA LEU A 46 6.15 -13.81 1.25
C LEU A 46 5.77 -13.99 2.73
N ASP A 47 6.72 -14.40 3.55
CA ASP A 47 6.59 -14.22 5.00
C ASP A 47 6.37 -12.75 5.32
N MET A 48 5.55 -12.46 6.34
CA MET A 48 5.13 -11.08 6.61
C MET A 48 6.30 -10.16 6.93
N ASP A 49 7.31 -10.64 7.66
CA ASP A 49 8.50 -9.83 7.96
C ASP A 49 9.26 -9.47 6.68
N VAL A 50 9.42 -10.43 5.75
CA VAL A 50 10.05 -10.20 4.45
C VAL A 50 9.23 -9.22 3.60
N TYR A 51 7.90 -9.35 3.64
CA TYR A 51 7.00 -8.42 2.95
C TYR A 51 7.14 -6.98 3.47
N TRP A 52 7.22 -6.81 4.81
CA TRP A 52 7.38 -5.48 5.39
C TRP A 52 8.77 -4.88 5.14
N ASP A 53 9.82 -5.68 5.11
CA ASP A 53 11.16 -5.25 4.74
C ASP A 53 11.20 -4.78 3.28
N TRP A 54 10.63 -5.55 2.37
CA TRP A 54 10.47 -5.15 0.97
C TRP A 54 9.62 -3.88 0.83
N THR A 55 8.51 -3.78 1.57
CA THR A 55 7.65 -2.59 1.59
C THR A 55 8.42 -1.35 2.06
N LYS A 56 9.24 -1.49 3.08
CA LYS A 56 10.10 -0.43 3.58
C LYS A 56 11.15 0.00 2.56
N GLU A 57 11.72 -0.94 1.82
CA GLU A 57 12.72 -0.65 0.79
C GLU A 57 12.15 0.24 -0.31
N TRP A 58 11.06 -0.16 -0.96
CA TRP A 58 10.49 0.64 -2.04
C TRP A 58 9.89 1.97 -1.54
N LEU A 59 9.31 2.02 -0.34
CA LEU A 59 8.86 3.26 0.28
C LEU A 59 10.03 4.23 0.55
N THR A 60 11.20 3.71 0.90
CA THR A 60 12.41 4.52 1.10
C THR A 60 12.86 5.16 -0.22
N GLN A 61 12.88 4.40 -1.32
CA GLN A 61 13.18 4.94 -2.64
C GLN A 61 12.13 5.98 -3.08
N ALA A 62 10.85 5.69 -2.87
CA ALA A 62 9.76 6.61 -3.15
C ALA A 62 9.92 7.93 -2.36
N TYR A 63 10.28 7.84 -1.09
CA TYR A 63 10.54 9.01 -0.25
C TYR A 63 11.70 9.87 -0.76
N GLN A 64 12.79 9.24 -1.20
CA GLN A 64 13.94 9.94 -1.76
C GLN A 64 13.57 10.69 -3.03
N LEU A 65 12.83 10.06 -3.94
CA LEU A 65 12.38 10.63 -5.20
C LEU A 65 11.44 11.82 -5.03
N LEU A 66 10.61 11.82 -4.01
CA LEU A 66 9.65 12.90 -3.80
C LEU A 66 10.35 14.22 -3.48
N LYS A 67 9.85 15.31 -4.06
CA LYS A 67 10.15 16.68 -3.62
C LYS A 67 9.75 16.87 -2.16
N ASP A 68 10.29 17.87 -1.49
CA ASP A 68 10.00 18.13 -0.07
C ASP A 68 8.50 18.40 0.21
N ASP A 69 7.77 18.94 -0.77
CA ASP A 69 6.31 19.11 -0.76
C ASP A 69 5.58 18.04 -1.58
N GLY A 70 6.29 16.98 -1.99
CA GLY A 70 5.77 15.85 -2.74
C GLY A 70 4.82 14.98 -1.91
N ARG A 71 3.93 14.29 -2.59
CA ARG A 71 2.89 13.45 -2.00
C ARG A 71 2.95 12.03 -2.51
N VAL A 72 2.48 11.13 -1.66
CA VAL A 72 2.23 9.74 -2.03
C VAL A 72 0.77 9.39 -1.77
N SER A 73 0.19 8.62 -2.69
CA SER A 73 -1.18 8.11 -2.65
C SER A 73 -1.10 6.60 -2.85
N ILE A 74 -1.46 5.84 -1.82
CA ILE A 74 -1.29 4.39 -1.82
C ILE A 74 -2.64 3.73 -1.56
N ASN A 75 -3.12 2.96 -2.54
CA ASN A 75 -4.31 2.14 -2.39
C ASN A 75 -3.96 0.81 -1.74
N ILE A 76 -4.64 0.47 -0.63
CA ILE A 76 -4.46 -0.78 0.11
C ILE A 76 -5.77 -1.24 0.74
N PRO A 77 -5.93 -2.53 1.03
CA PRO A 77 -7.06 -3.02 1.81
C PRO A 77 -6.92 -2.63 3.28
N TYR A 78 -8.04 -2.51 3.99
CA TYR A 78 -8.03 -2.31 5.44
C TYR A 78 -7.42 -3.49 6.18
N GLU A 79 -7.73 -4.69 5.71
CA GLU A 79 -7.24 -5.93 6.29
C GLU A 79 -6.95 -6.96 5.21
N THR A 80 -5.99 -7.84 5.48
CA THR A 80 -5.71 -9.00 4.64
C THR A 80 -5.81 -10.28 5.44
N ASN A 81 -6.14 -11.36 4.77
CA ASN A 81 -6.13 -12.70 5.35
C ASN A 81 -4.97 -13.49 4.75
N VAL A 82 -3.90 -13.59 5.49
CA VAL A 82 -2.69 -14.33 5.11
C VAL A 82 -2.73 -15.73 5.74
N GLN A 83 -3.79 -16.50 5.43
CA GLN A 83 -3.95 -17.87 5.92
C GLN A 83 -2.63 -18.63 5.78
N ASN A 84 -2.24 -19.36 6.81
CA ASN A 84 -0.97 -20.10 6.94
C ASN A 84 0.30 -19.25 7.21
N ARG A 85 0.20 -17.91 7.30
CA ARG A 85 1.35 -17.03 7.49
C ARG A 85 1.14 -15.96 8.57
N GLY A 86 0.20 -16.15 9.47
CA GLY A 86 -0.07 -15.20 10.56
C GLY A 86 -1.55 -14.83 10.75
N GLY A 87 -2.45 -15.35 9.90
CA GLY A 87 -3.88 -15.10 10.03
C GLY A 87 -4.32 -13.74 9.45
N ARG A 88 -5.20 -13.04 10.15
CA ARG A 88 -5.70 -11.72 9.73
C ARG A 88 -4.76 -10.62 10.18
N VAL A 89 -4.46 -9.71 9.29
CA VAL A 89 -3.59 -8.55 9.51
C VAL A 89 -4.40 -7.28 9.34
N PHE A 90 -4.33 -6.37 10.30
CA PHE A 90 -4.85 -5.00 10.14
C PHE A 90 -3.88 -4.20 9.28
N PHE A 91 -4.00 -4.40 7.96
CA PHE A 91 -3.01 -4.04 6.97
C PHE A 91 -2.73 -2.54 6.93
N VAL A 92 -3.75 -1.70 7.01
CA VAL A 92 -3.61 -0.24 7.05
C VAL A 92 -2.72 0.22 8.20
N SER A 93 -2.88 -0.39 9.39
CA SER A 93 -2.09 -0.02 10.56
C SER A 93 -0.62 -0.35 10.37
N GLU A 94 -0.33 -1.58 9.98
CA GLU A 94 1.05 -2.04 9.77
C GLU A 94 1.71 -1.25 8.64
N PHE A 95 1.01 -1.06 7.52
CA PHE A 95 1.51 -0.31 6.39
C PHE A 95 1.86 1.13 6.77
N TYR A 96 0.98 1.79 7.53
CA TYR A 96 1.24 3.15 7.98
C TYR A 96 2.40 3.22 8.98
N GLN A 97 2.62 2.21 9.82
CA GLN A 97 3.81 2.16 10.69
C GLN A 97 5.10 2.12 9.86
N VAL A 98 5.14 1.34 8.78
CA VAL A 98 6.28 1.31 7.86
C VAL A 98 6.48 2.69 7.20
N MET A 99 5.41 3.33 6.73
CA MET A 99 5.48 4.69 6.16
C MET A 99 6.06 5.70 7.17
N LYS A 100 5.65 5.62 8.44
CA LYS A 100 6.20 6.48 9.51
C LYS A 100 7.68 6.26 9.75
N GLN A 101 8.12 4.99 9.75
CA GLN A 101 9.55 4.64 9.93
C GLN A 101 10.40 5.22 8.80
N VAL A 102 9.89 5.28 7.57
CA VAL A 102 10.55 5.91 6.43
C VAL A 102 10.58 7.44 6.55
N GLY A 103 9.62 8.03 7.26
CA GLY A 103 9.57 9.48 7.49
C GLY A 103 8.36 10.18 6.87
N PHE A 104 7.45 9.45 6.26
CA PHE A 104 6.21 10.04 5.73
C PHE A 104 5.33 10.61 6.82
N LYS A 105 4.65 11.70 6.50
CA LYS A 105 3.67 12.36 7.37
C LYS A 105 2.28 12.16 6.82
N PHE A 106 1.35 11.77 7.68
CA PHE A 106 -0.04 11.53 7.33
C PHE A 106 -0.72 12.81 6.84
N PHE A 107 -1.48 12.69 5.75
CA PHE A 107 -2.29 13.78 5.22
C PHE A 107 -3.77 13.48 5.30
N GLY A 108 -4.18 12.27 4.98
CA GLY A 108 -5.56 11.83 5.02
C GLY A 108 -5.73 10.38 4.57
N ILE A 109 -6.94 9.90 4.69
CA ILE A 109 -7.38 8.60 4.17
C ILE A 109 -8.70 8.80 3.43
N VAL A 110 -8.86 8.10 2.31
CA VAL A 110 -10.09 8.08 1.52
C VAL A 110 -10.55 6.64 1.44
N ASP A 111 -11.78 6.39 1.84
CA ASP A 111 -12.38 5.06 1.71
C ASP A 111 -12.81 4.83 0.27
N LEU A 112 -12.53 3.63 -0.22
CA LEU A 112 -13.04 3.14 -1.49
C LEU A 112 -14.17 2.15 -1.20
N GLU A 113 -15.36 2.51 -1.61
CA GLU A 113 -16.52 1.63 -1.55
C GLU A 113 -16.75 1.00 -2.92
N GLU A 114 -16.71 -0.32 -2.95
CA GLU A 114 -17.05 -1.08 -4.14
C GLU A 114 -18.49 -1.61 -3.97
N ASP A 115 -19.39 -1.13 -4.82
CA ASP A 115 -20.78 -1.61 -4.88
C ASP A 115 -20.86 -2.95 -5.65
N SER A 116 -20.22 -3.97 -5.08
CA SER A 116 -20.25 -5.32 -5.64
C SER A 116 -21.10 -6.26 -4.79
N PRO A 117 -22.14 -6.88 -5.35
CA PRO A 117 -22.96 -7.85 -4.63
C PRO A 117 -22.16 -9.05 -4.09
N HIS A 118 -21.01 -9.34 -4.68
CA HIS A 118 -20.14 -10.44 -4.27
C HIS A 118 -19.29 -10.10 -3.05
N ARG A 119 -19.05 -8.82 -2.77
CA ARG A 119 -18.27 -8.35 -1.59
C ARG A 119 -19.15 -7.94 -0.42
N SER A 120 -20.48 -7.98 -0.55
CA SER A 120 -21.40 -7.58 0.52
C SER A 120 -21.53 -8.62 1.66
N LYS A 121 -20.90 -9.78 1.55
CA LYS A 121 -20.90 -10.78 2.63
C LYS A 121 -19.83 -10.40 3.67
N THR A 122 -20.21 -9.52 4.57
CA THR A 122 -19.32 -8.98 5.61
C THR A 122 -19.14 -9.91 6.81
N THR A 123 -19.89 -11.02 6.87
CA THR A 123 -19.83 -11.94 8.03
C THR A 123 -19.85 -13.39 7.55
N ALA A 124 -18.99 -14.20 8.14
CA ALA A 124 -19.10 -15.65 8.11
C ALA A 124 -19.45 -16.14 9.50
N TRP A 125 -20.62 -16.74 9.61
CA TRP A 125 -21.07 -17.43 10.82
C TRP A 125 -20.66 -18.89 10.70
N GLY A 126 -20.21 -19.47 11.79
CA GLY A 126 -20.04 -20.91 11.88
C GLY A 126 -21.34 -21.65 11.59
N SER A 127 -21.28 -22.95 11.41
CA SER A 127 -22.47 -23.79 11.26
C SER A 127 -23.39 -23.65 12.48
N TRP A 128 -24.69 -23.81 12.26
CA TRP A 128 -25.70 -23.80 13.31
C TRP A 128 -25.24 -24.67 14.51
N MET A 129 -25.30 -24.10 15.71
CA MET A 129 -24.87 -24.72 16.99
C MET A 129 -23.37 -25.07 17.10
N SER A 130 -22.53 -24.69 16.15
CA SER A 130 -21.07 -24.85 16.24
C SER A 130 -20.39 -23.55 15.82
N PRO A 131 -20.23 -22.57 16.70
CA PRO A 131 -19.55 -21.33 16.38
C PRO A 131 -18.03 -21.55 16.25
N SER A 132 -17.62 -22.18 15.18
CA SER A 132 -16.20 -22.32 14.84
C SER A 132 -15.72 -21.07 14.15
N SER A 133 -15.15 -20.15 14.89
CA SER A 133 -14.44 -18.99 14.35
C SER A 133 -15.29 -18.03 13.47
N PRO A 134 -16.38 -17.43 14.02
CA PRO A 134 -17.06 -16.36 13.32
C PRO A 134 -16.09 -15.20 13.10
N TYR A 135 -16.04 -14.64 11.90
CA TYR A 135 -15.23 -13.46 11.59
C TYR A 135 -16.06 -12.37 10.91
N ILE A 136 -15.70 -11.15 11.20
CA ILE A 136 -16.17 -9.99 10.46
C ILE A 136 -15.18 -9.74 9.33
N TYR A 137 -15.67 -9.71 8.11
CA TYR A 137 -14.85 -9.41 6.94
C TYR A 137 -15.10 -7.97 6.51
N ASN A 138 -14.05 -7.18 6.39
CA ASN A 138 -14.09 -5.86 5.81
C ASN A 138 -13.53 -5.91 4.38
N PRO A 139 -14.38 -5.88 3.34
CA PRO A 139 -13.92 -5.94 1.96
C PRO A 139 -13.41 -4.59 1.44
N LYS A 140 -13.46 -3.54 2.25
CA LYS A 140 -13.13 -2.18 1.82
C LYS A 140 -11.64 -2.01 1.59
N GLU A 141 -11.32 -1.18 0.64
CA GLU A 141 -9.99 -0.63 0.43
C GLU A 141 -9.96 0.85 0.81
N CYS A 142 -8.79 1.38 0.99
CA CYS A 142 -8.62 2.79 1.21
C CYS A 142 -7.38 3.33 0.49
N VAL A 143 -7.38 4.62 0.28
CA VAL A 143 -6.20 5.33 -0.20
C VAL A 143 -5.59 6.11 0.94
N ILE A 144 -4.39 5.74 1.36
CA ILE A 144 -3.59 6.53 2.30
C ILE A 144 -2.93 7.66 1.53
N LEU A 145 -3.16 8.89 1.97
CA LEU A 145 -2.48 10.07 1.48
C LEU A 145 -1.44 10.51 2.49
N ALA A 146 -0.21 10.69 2.04
CA ALA A 146 0.89 11.18 2.86
C ALA A 146 1.79 12.15 2.09
N TYR A 147 2.65 12.87 2.81
CA TYR A 147 3.59 13.82 2.23
C TYR A 147 4.98 13.65 2.85
N LYS A 148 6.01 14.16 2.15
CA LYS A 148 7.41 14.06 2.59
C LYS A 148 7.72 14.99 3.76
N LYS A 149 7.81 16.30 3.54
CA LYS A 149 8.19 17.28 4.59
C LYS A 149 7.13 18.35 4.80
N HIS A 150 6.55 18.87 3.72
CA HIS A 150 5.64 20.02 3.74
C HIS A 150 4.30 19.65 3.13
N HIS A 151 3.20 19.93 3.86
CA HIS A 151 1.85 19.66 3.35
C HIS A 151 1.32 20.76 2.41
N ILE A 152 1.95 21.94 2.42
CA ILE A 152 1.59 23.05 1.53
C ILE A 152 2.50 23.01 0.31
N LYS A 153 1.92 22.96 -0.87
CA LYS A 153 2.65 23.09 -2.13
C LYS A 153 3.21 24.50 -2.27
N LYS A 154 4.52 24.60 -2.60
CA LYS A 154 5.18 25.90 -2.81
C LYS A 154 4.79 26.52 -4.16
N VAL A 155 4.50 25.69 -5.15
CA VAL A 155 4.07 26.15 -6.48
C VAL A 155 2.58 25.91 -6.60
N LYS A 156 1.83 26.99 -6.80
CA LYS A 156 0.43 26.92 -7.21
C LYS A 156 0.43 26.65 -8.71
N GLY A 157 -0.13 25.52 -9.12
CA GLY A 157 -0.35 25.21 -10.52
C GLY A 157 -1.36 26.15 -11.16
#